data_cc49f946c341656bd90dcc545ccfdaa9
#
_entry.id   cc49f946c341656bd90dcc545ccfdaa9
#
_cell.length_a   1.000
_cell.length_b   1.000
_cell.length_c   1.000
_cell.angle_alpha   90.00
_cell.angle_beta   90.00
_cell.angle_gamma   90.00
#
_symmetry.space_group_name_H-M   'P 1'
#
loop_
_entity.id
_entity.type
_entity.pdbx_description
1 polymer ?
#
loop_
_entity_poly.entity_id
_entity_poly.type
_entity_poly.pdbx_seq_one_letter_code
_entity_poly.pdbx_strand_id
1 'polypeptide(L)'
;MNGTGKSTFLEIASGTMEPDSGQVITRKGLRISYLPQTPAFDADRTVLENAVSRVSGKADHWDVTGEVRARLLEFGIDNPDMTPDKLSGGQKKRAALVSAILTPCDLLILDEPTNHLDGRMIEWLEDYLRKWRGALLMVTHDRYFLDRVTNQILELDRGKAYRYHTNYSGYLELKEERLNSAVAAERKMAALYKKDLAWMMRGARARSTKQKAHIQRFEALANREKIVEERQIQLDSLSGRMGNKTIILDGISKSYHGKTLFRDFTYLFRKTDRVGIVGPNGCGKSTLLKCIIGAVQPDSGTVEIGQTIKIGYFGQENEALIPDERVIDFIRDTAEYVQTSDGLVTASSMCERFLFDGEMQYSLIEKLSGGEKRRLALLKVLMGAPNVLILDEPTNDLDIQTLQILEDYLDRFAGIVLVVSHDRYFLDRVVTRIFAFQSDGTLWQSEGGYMEYREHCGETGRDLLFREEGRDSSAQENSAGTGKSGVPEGGNSSGKQNRQNRVRKKKLSFSDQREYEHIEEEIEALEQKSAELEKQMEEAATDYGRLAEISREKEETDARLDERLNRYIELQELVEELEKQN
;
A
#
# COMPACT_ATOMS: atom_id res chain seq x y z
N MET A 1 -0.87 0.67 -8.00
CA MET A 1 -2.10 1.20 -8.66
C MET A 1 -2.89 0.05 -9.23
N ASN A 2 -4.20 0.06 -9.11
CA ASN A 2 -5.06 -0.82 -9.88
C ASN A 2 -5.04 -0.35 -11.35
N GLY A 3 -5.21 -1.25 -12.31
CA GLY A 3 -5.16 -0.89 -13.74
C GLY A 3 -3.75 -0.75 -14.36
N THR A 4 -2.66 -1.00 -13.63
CA THR A 4 -1.29 -0.93 -14.17
C THR A 4 -0.86 -2.13 -15.01
N GLY A 5 -1.79 -3.05 -15.32
CA GLY A 5 -1.50 -4.24 -16.12
C GLY A 5 -0.88 -5.43 -15.34
N LYS A 6 -1.01 -5.48 -14.00
CA LYS A 6 -0.46 -6.58 -13.18
C LYS A 6 -1.04 -7.93 -13.58
N SER A 7 -2.38 -8.05 -13.61
CA SER A 7 -3.05 -9.31 -14.02
C SER A 7 -2.75 -9.67 -15.47
N THR A 8 -2.74 -8.68 -16.38
CA THR A 8 -2.33 -8.88 -17.78
C THR A 8 -0.90 -9.43 -17.88
N PHE A 9 0.02 -8.89 -17.05
CA PHE A 9 1.38 -9.42 -16.98
C PHE A 9 1.42 -10.87 -16.51
N LEU A 10 0.60 -11.27 -15.51
CA LEU A 10 0.49 -12.65 -15.06
C LEU A 10 -0.12 -13.56 -16.15
N GLU A 11 -1.12 -13.09 -16.88
CA GLU A 11 -1.75 -13.82 -17.99
C GLU A 11 -0.76 -14.07 -19.13
N ILE A 12 0.05 -13.06 -19.49
CA ILE A 12 1.12 -13.22 -20.47
C ILE A 12 2.19 -14.20 -19.96
N ALA A 13 2.61 -14.07 -18.69
CA ALA A 13 3.61 -14.96 -18.09
C ALA A 13 3.12 -16.41 -17.97
N SER A 14 1.81 -16.64 -17.77
CA SER A 14 1.20 -17.96 -17.73
C SER A 14 0.99 -18.58 -19.13
N GLY A 15 1.09 -17.77 -20.19
CA GLY A 15 0.79 -18.18 -21.57
C GLY A 15 -0.70 -18.21 -21.89
N THR A 16 -1.56 -17.62 -21.04
CA THR A 16 -3.01 -17.51 -21.27
C THR A 16 -3.33 -16.40 -22.27
N MET A 17 -2.47 -15.36 -22.32
CA MET A 17 -2.57 -14.23 -23.24
C MET A 17 -1.26 -14.06 -24.03
N GLU A 18 -1.38 -13.70 -25.31
CA GLU A 18 -0.22 -13.35 -26.13
C GLU A 18 0.13 -11.86 -25.97
N PRO A 19 1.43 -11.48 -25.93
CA PRO A 19 1.83 -10.09 -25.89
C PRO A 19 1.63 -9.41 -27.26
N ASP A 20 1.26 -8.13 -27.29
CA ASP A 20 1.14 -7.34 -28.51
C ASP A 20 2.48 -7.20 -29.26
N SER A 21 3.58 -7.21 -28.54
CA SER A 21 4.93 -7.14 -29.09
C SER A 21 5.93 -7.89 -28.22
N GLY A 22 7.02 -8.39 -28.81
CA GLY A 22 8.00 -9.21 -28.11
C GLY A 22 7.62 -10.69 -28.07
N GLN A 23 8.28 -11.45 -27.23
CA GLN A 23 8.01 -12.89 -27.07
C GLN A 23 8.33 -13.35 -25.64
N VAL A 24 7.54 -14.30 -25.15
CA VAL A 24 7.78 -14.98 -23.88
C VAL A 24 8.64 -16.21 -24.14
N ILE A 25 9.82 -16.26 -23.57
CA ILE A 25 10.74 -17.38 -23.70
C ILE A 25 10.63 -18.24 -22.44
N THR A 26 10.17 -19.47 -22.59
CA THR A 26 10.05 -20.45 -21.50
C THR A 26 10.97 -21.65 -21.73
N ARG A 27 11.42 -22.26 -20.64
CA ARG A 27 12.14 -23.52 -20.70
C ARG A 27 11.21 -24.62 -21.25
N LYS A 28 11.71 -25.48 -22.14
CA LYS A 28 10.96 -26.64 -22.65
C LYS A 28 10.54 -27.57 -21.51
N GLY A 29 9.23 -27.85 -21.42
CA GLY A 29 8.67 -28.70 -20.37
C GLY A 29 8.41 -28.02 -19.04
N LEU A 30 8.46 -26.68 -18.97
CA LEU A 30 8.08 -25.91 -17.78
C LEU A 30 6.61 -26.14 -17.45
N ARG A 31 6.34 -26.61 -16.24
CA ARG A 31 4.97 -26.80 -15.74
C ARG A 31 4.56 -25.56 -14.97
N ILE A 32 3.51 -24.88 -15.42
CA ILE A 32 2.97 -23.68 -14.81
C ILE A 32 1.61 -24.01 -14.17
N SER A 33 1.40 -23.57 -12.93
CA SER A 33 0.08 -23.50 -12.29
C SER A 33 -0.32 -22.04 -12.10
N TYR A 34 -1.51 -21.67 -12.54
CA TYR A 34 -1.99 -20.29 -12.49
C TYR A 34 -3.33 -20.19 -11.76
N LEU A 35 -3.39 -19.31 -10.77
CA LEU A 35 -4.61 -18.87 -10.09
C LEU A 35 -5.00 -17.49 -10.63
N PRO A 36 -6.03 -17.38 -11.49
CA PRO A 36 -6.52 -16.09 -11.97
C PRO A 36 -7.34 -15.35 -10.91
N GLN A 37 -7.50 -14.05 -11.05
CA GLN A 37 -8.32 -13.22 -10.17
C GLN A 37 -9.77 -13.71 -10.09
N THR A 38 -10.35 -14.12 -11.24
CA THR A 38 -11.69 -14.72 -11.33
C THR A 38 -11.59 -16.14 -11.89
N PRO A 39 -11.64 -17.17 -11.03
CA PRO A 39 -11.53 -18.56 -11.48
C PRO A 39 -12.81 -19.04 -12.15
N ALA A 40 -12.68 -19.68 -13.31
CA ALA A 40 -13.77 -20.36 -14.00
C ALA A 40 -13.94 -21.79 -13.47
N PHE A 41 -15.18 -22.24 -13.30
CA PHE A 41 -15.56 -23.59 -12.93
C PHE A 41 -16.49 -24.19 -13.99
N ASP A 42 -16.37 -25.49 -14.21
CA ASP A 42 -17.33 -26.26 -15.00
C ASP A 42 -18.59 -26.44 -14.14
N ALA A 43 -19.72 -25.93 -14.61
CA ALA A 43 -20.98 -25.94 -13.89
C ALA A 43 -21.59 -27.36 -13.75
N ASP A 44 -21.23 -28.27 -14.67
CA ASP A 44 -21.74 -29.63 -14.70
C ASP A 44 -20.98 -30.59 -13.75
N ARG A 45 -19.91 -30.10 -13.11
CA ARG A 45 -19.07 -30.86 -12.18
C ARG A 45 -19.19 -30.33 -10.76
N THR A 46 -18.97 -31.22 -9.80
CA THR A 46 -18.85 -30.81 -8.39
C THR A 46 -17.58 -29.98 -8.16
N VAL A 47 -17.51 -29.27 -7.05
CA VAL A 47 -16.32 -28.49 -6.66
C VAL A 47 -15.10 -29.39 -6.55
N LEU A 48 -15.27 -30.59 -5.96
CA LEU A 48 -14.21 -31.58 -5.83
C LEU A 48 -13.73 -32.06 -7.20
N GLU A 49 -14.64 -32.43 -8.10
CA GLU A 49 -14.28 -32.89 -9.46
C GLU A 49 -13.57 -31.79 -10.26
N ASN A 50 -14.00 -30.55 -10.16
CA ASN A 50 -13.32 -29.40 -10.74
C ASN A 50 -11.88 -29.26 -10.21
N ALA A 51 -11.70 -29.37 -8.90
CA ALA A 51 -10.39 -29.28 -8.27
C ALA A 51 -9.48 -30.44 -8.66
N VAL A 52 -9.98 -31.67 -8.59
CA VAL A 52 -9.25 -32.89 -8.94
C VAL A 52 -8.85 -32.89 -10.42
N SER A 53 -9.74 -32.49 -11.33
CA SER A 53 -9.42 -32.47 -12.77
C SER A 53 -8.24 -31.57 -13.14
N ARG A 54 -8.05 -30.47 -12.42
CA ARG A 54 -6.91 -29.56 -12.59
C ARG A 54 -5.61 -30.17 -12.07
N VAL A 55 -5.66 -30.89 -10.97
CA VAL A 55 -4.50 -31.54 -10.34
C VAL A 55 -4.11 -32.82 -11.08
N SER A 56 -5.07 -33.69 -11.41
CA SER A 56 -4.84 -35.02 -12.01
C SER A 56 -4.26 -34.98 -13.42
N GLY A 57 -4.52 -33.93 -14.19
CA GLY A 57 -3.92 -33.75 -15.52
C GLY A 57 -2.40 -33.62 -15.53
N LYS A 58 -1.75 -33.50 -14.35
CA LYS A 58 -0.31 -33.25 -14.18
C LYS A 58 0.36 -34.14 -13.12
N ALA A 59 -0.40 -35.04 -12.46
CA ALA A 59 0.10 -35.89 -11.37
C ALA A 59 0.28 -37.35 -11.83
N ASP A 60 1.44 -37.92 -11.56
CA ASP A 60 1.72 -39.35 -11.75
C ASP A 60 1.13 -40.15 -10.56
N HIS A 61 0.07 -40.93 -10.82
CA HIS A 61 -0.42 -42.10 -10.04
C HIS A 61 -0.69 -41.97 -8.51
N TRP A 62 -0.99 -40.77 -7.97
CA TRP A 62 -1.38 -40.61 -6.57
C TRP A 62 -2.91 -40.45 -6.46
N ASP A 63 -3.51 -41.00 -5.40
CA ASP A 63 -4.92 -40.68 -5.07
C ASP A 63 -5.04 -39.26 -4.55
N VAL A 64 -5.17 -38.32 -5.48
CA VAL A 64 -5.23 -36.87 -5.23
C VAL A 64 -6.57 -36.50 -4.62
N THR A 65 -7.62 -37.31 -4.78
CA THR A 65 -8.98 -36.98 -4.41
C THR A 65 -9.13 -36.78 -2.89
N GLY A 66 -8.49 -37.65 -2.11
CA GLY A 66 -8.51 -37.55 -0.64
C GLY A 66 -7.82 -36.30 -0.13
N GLU A 67 -6.65 -35.97 -0.70
CA GLU A 67 -5.88 -34.76 -0.33
C GLU A 67 -6.62 -33.47 -0.72
N VAL A 68 -7.15 -33.40 -1.94
CA VAL A 68 -7.93 -32.25 -2.41
C VAL A 68 -9.18 -32.06 -1.52
N ARG A 69 -9.89 -33.14 -1.19
CA ARG A 69 -11.06 -33.07 -0.30
C ARG A 69 -10.68 -32.53 1.08
N ALA A 70 -9.61 -33.06 1.69
CA ALA A 70 -9.13 -32.61 3.00
C ALA A 70 -8.77 -31.11 2.98
N ARG A 71 -8.09 -30.66 1.94
CA ARG A 71 -7.73 -29.24 1.79
C ARG A 71 -8.93 -28.34 1.53
N LEU A 72 -9.91 -28.78 0.75
CA LEU A 72 -11.14 -28.02 0.54
C LEU A 72 -11.90 -27.80 1.86
N LEU A 73 -12.00 -28.84 2.69
CA LEU A 73 -12.60 -28.73 4.02
C LEU A 73 -11.82 -27.76 4.92
N GLU A 74 -10.50 -27.85 4.95
CA GLU A 74 -9.62 -26.96 5.72
C GLU A 74 -9.76 -25.49 5.27
N PHE A 75 -10.03 -25.26 3.98
CA PHE A 75 -10.30 -23.92 3.42
C PHE A 75 -11.78 -23.51 3.50
N GLY A 76 -12.57 -24.15 4.37
CA GLY A 76 -13.95 -23.77 4.66
C GLY A 76 -14.91 -24.03 3.51
N ILE A 77 -14.71 -25.10 2.76
CA ILE A 77 -15.68 -25.65 1.81
C ILE A 77 -16.31 -26.89 2.47
N ASP A 78 -17.34 -26.69 3.27
CA ASP A 78 -17.95 -27.74 4.11
C ASP A 78 -18.51 -28.92 3.29
N ASN A 79 -18.97 -28.66 2.08
CA ASN A 79 -19.47 -29.70 1.18
C ASN A 79 -18.80 -29.61 -0.20
N PRO A 80 -17.67 -30.30 -0.42
CA PRO A 80 -16.98 -30.31 -1.71
C PRO A 80 -17.76 -30.98 -2.86
N ASP A 81 -18.79 -31.76 -2.55
CA ASP A 81 -19.60 -32.49 -3.54
C ASP A 81 -20.76 -31.63 -4.11
N MET A 82 -20.89 -30.36 -3.67
CA MET A 82 -21.86 -29.42 -4.25
C MET A 82 -21.40 -28.87 -5.60
N THR A 83 -22.36 -28.33 -6.37
CA THR A 83 -22.10 -27.64 -7.63
C THR A 83 -21.55 -26.23 -7.39
N PRO A 84 -20.69 -25.68 -8.26
CA PRO A 84 -20.03 -24.38 -8.07
C PRO A 84 -20.98 -23.18 -8.02
N ASP A 85 -22.18 -23.27 -8.56
CA ASP A 85 -23.22 -22.23 -8.53
C ASP A 85 -23.68 -21.89 -7.11
N LYS A 86 -23.60 -22.85 -6.20
CA LYS A 86 -23.97 -22.67 -4.78
C LYS A 86 -22.88 -22.03 -3.93
N LEU A 87 -21.68 -21.87 -4.47
CA LEU A 87 -20.56 -21.25 -3.77
C LEU A 87 -20.61 -19.72 -3.92
N SER A 88 -20.28 -19.03 -2.81
CA SER A 88 -19.96 -17.59 -2.88
C SER A 88 -18.68 -17.34 -3.70
N GLY A 89 -18.48 -16.11 -4.18
CA GLY A 89 -17.28 -15.73 -4.91
C GLY A 89 -15.99 -16.04 -4.14
N GLY A 90 -15.98 -15.78 -2.84
CA GLY A 90 -14.83 -16.09 -1.98
C GLY A 90 -14.58 -17.60 -1.84
N GLN A 91 -15.64 -18.41 -1.74
CA GLN A 91 -15.50 -19.88 -1.70
C GLN A 91 -14.97 -20.43 -3.03
N LYS A 92 -15.42 -19.91 -4.17
CA LYS A 92 -14.88 -20.26 -5.49
C LYS A 92 -13.38 -19.97 -5.55
N LYS A 93 -12.96 -18.80 -5.08
CA LYS A 93 -11.55 -18.42 -5.09
C LYS A 93 -10.69 -19.32 -4.21
N ARG A 94 -11.17 -19.67 -3.00
CA ARG A 94 -10.52 -20.62 -2.10
C ARG A 94 -10.38 -22.03 -2.72
N ALA A 95 -11.43 -22.54 -3.35
CA ALA A 95 -11.38 -23.81 -4.04
C ALA A 95 -10.37 -23.82 -5.21
N ALA A 96 -10.32 -22.73 -5.97
CA ALA A 96 -9.33 -22.57 -7.05
C ALA A 96 -7.91 -22.47 -6.52
N LEU A 97 -7.68 -21.78 -5.39
CA LEU A 97 -6.38 -21.70 -4.74
C LEU A 97 -5.89 -23.08 -4.30
N VAL A 98 -6.75 -23.88 -3.66
CA VAL A 98 -6.43 -25.28 -3.29
C VAL A 98 -5.98 -26.07 -4.52
N SER A 99 -6.72 -25.96 -5.64
CA SER A 99 -6.37 -26.63 -6.89
C SER A 99 -5.01 -26.16 -7.43
N ALA A 100 -4.73 -24.86 -7.40
CA ALA A 100 -3.50 -24.29 -7.93
C ALA A 100 -2.26 -24.74 -7.13
N ILE A 101 -2.38 -24.77 -5.80
CA ILE A 101 -1.29 -25.15 -4.88
C ILE A 101 -0.99 -26.65 -4.96
N LEU A 102 -2.01 -27.50 -5.05
CA LEU A 102 -1.85 -28.97 -5.14
C LEU A 102 -1.42 -29.44 -6.51
N THR A 103 -1.49 -28.59 -7.54
CA THR A 103 -1.02 -28.94 -8.90
C THR A 103 0.51 -28.96 -8.94
N PRO A 104 1.15 -30.10 -9.27
CA PRO A 104 2.61 -30.16 -9.40
C PRO A 104 3.12 -29.22 -10.49
N CYS A 105 3.93 -28.23 -10.13
CA CYS A 105 4.43 -27.22 -11.06
C CYS A 105 5.84 -26.76 -10.68
N ASP A 106 6.53 -26.19 -11.67
CA ASP A 106 7.85 -25.58 -11.51
C ASP A 106 7.75 -24.08 -11.30
N LEU A 107 6.65 -23.45 -11.81
CA LEU A 107 6.28 -22.05 -11.63
C LEU A 107 4.84 -21.98 -11.15
N LEU A 108 4.64 -21.39 -9.97
CA LEU A 108 3.33 -21.09 -9.40
C LEU A 108 3.04 -19.59 -9.59
N ILE A 109 1.93 -19.27 -10.26
CA ILE A 109 1.48 -17.90 -10.51
C ILE A 109 0.18 -17.68 -9.74
N LEU A 110 0.14 -16.66 -8.85
CA LEU A 110 -1.00 -16.35 -7.99
C LEU A 110 -1.44 -14.90 -8.16
N ASP A 111 -2.71 -14.69 -8.52
CA ASP A 111 -3.31 -13.36 -8.61
C ASP A 111 -4.22 -13.11 -7.40
N GLU A 112 -3.80 -12.24 -6.49
CA GLU A 112 -4.46 -11.89 -5.23
C GLU A 112 -4.90 -13.11 -4.40
N PRO A 113 -3.96 -13.99 -3.99
CA PRO A 113 -4.30 -15.23 -3.29
C PRO A 113 -4.81 -15.01 -1.86
N THR A 114 -4.47 -13.89 -1.23
CA THR A 114 -4.85 -13.58 0.16
C THR A 114 -6.26 -13.02 0.30
N ASN A 115 -6.86 -12.53 -0.79
CA ASN A 115 -8.23 -11.99 -0.76
C ASN A 115 -9.24 -13.09 -0.40
N HIS A 116 -10.16 -12.76 0.52
CA HIS A 116 -11.21 -13.65 1.05
C HIS A 116 -10.70 -14.83 1.90
N LEU A 117 -9.41 -14.86 2.26
CA LEU A 117 -8.86 -15.77 3.25
C LEU A 117 -8.99 -15.15 4.65
N ASP A 118 -9.23 -15.95 5.66
CA ASP A 118 -9.08 -15.53 7.04
C ASP A 118 -7.62 -15.66 7.52
N GLY A 119 -7.33 -15.12 8.70
CA GLY A 119 -5.96 -15.06 9.22
C GLY A 119 -5.28 -16.44 9.31
N ARG A 120 -6.03 -17.51 9.63
CA ARG A 120 -5.51 -18.89 9.69
C ARG A 120 -5.10 -19.41 8.32
N MET A 121 -5.96 -19.19 7.33
CA MET A 121 -5.68 -19.61 5.95
C MET A 121 -4.48 -18.85 5.38
N ILE A 122 -4.34 -17.56 5.71
CA ILE A 122 -3.18 -16.75 5.30
C ILE A 122 -1.90 -17.31 5.95
N GLU A 123 -1.90 -17.61 7.25
CA GLU A 123 -0.74 -18.21 7.93
C GLU A 123 -0.33 -19.55 7.34
N TRP A 124 -1.32 -20.40 7.08
CA TRP A 124 -1.07 -21.67 6.43
C TRP A 124 -0.44 -21.49 5.04
N LEU A 125 -0.98 -20.54 4.25
CA LEU A 125 -0.45 -20.24 2.91
C LEU A 125 0.97 -19.67 2.98
N GLU A 126 1.27 -18.78 3.93
CA GLU A 126 2.62 -18.28 4.19
C GLU A 126 3.60 -19.43 4.45
N ASP A 127 3.25 -20.32 5.39
CA ASP A 127 4.10 -21.45 5.75
C ASP A 127 4.31 -22.42 4.60
N TYR A 128 3.29 -22.64 3.80
CA TYR A 128 3.38 -23.47 2.60
C TYR A 128 4.33 -22.85 1.56
N LEU A 129 4.13 -21.57 1.22
CA LEU A 129 4.93 -20.89 0.20
C LEU A 129 6.38 -20.65 0.63
N ARG A 130 6.65 -20.47 1.91
CA ARG A 130 8.03 -20.39 2.45
C ARG A 130 8.79 -21.71 2.29
N LYS A 131 8.10 -22.84 2.31
CA LYS A 131 8.68 -24.17 2.09
C LYS A 131 8.71 -24.55 0.61
N TRP A 132 8.06 -23.75 -0.23
CA TRP A 132 7.98 -24.00 -1.67
C TRP A 132 9.35 -23.88 -2.33
N ARG A 133 9.73 -24.88 -3.14
CA ARG A 133 11.05 -24.95 -3.80
C ARG A 133 11.03 -24.52 -5.27
N GLY A 134 9.86 -24.34 -5.87
CA GLY A 134 9.68 -23.84 -7.23
C GLY A 134 9.78 -22.31 -7.31
N ALA A 135 9.67 -21.79 -8.51
CA ALA A 135 9.53 -20.35 -8.72
C ALA A 135 8.10 -19.90 -8.38
N LEU A 136 8.00 -18.78 -7.67
CA LEU A 136 6.73 -18.13 -7.32
C LEU A 136 6.67 -16.76 -7.97
N LEU A 137 5.56 -16.48 -8.68
CA LEU A 137 5.22 -15.16 -9.18
C LEU A 137 3.83 -14.81 -8.65
N MET A 138 3.69 -13.73 -7.90
CA MET A 138 2.40 -13.36 -7.34
C MET A 138 2.13 -11.87 -7.35
N VAL A 139 0.85 -11.53 -7.39
CA VAL A 139 0.33 -10.20 -7.13
C VAL A 139 -0.49 -10.27 -5.85
N THR A 140 -0.20 -9.39 -4.89
CA THR A 140 -1.02 -9.23 -3.69
C THR A 140 -0.87 -7.83 -3.11
N HIS A 141 -1.88 -7.38 -2.39
CA HIS A 141 -1.88 -6.13 -1.63
C HIS A 141 -1.56 -6.34 -0.14
N ASP A 142 -1.44 -7.58 0.31
CA ASP A 142 -1.03 -7.93 1.67
C ASP A 142 0.49 -7.71 1.84
N ARG A 143 0.85 -6.60 2.50
CA ARG A 143 2.23 -6.16 2.71
C ARG A 143 3.02 -7.09 3.62
N TYR A 144 2.36 -7.61 4.66
CA TYR A 144 2.98 -8.54 5.60
C TYR A 144 3.30 -9.87 4.93
N PHE A 145 2.38 -10.36 4.09
CA PHE A 145 2.59 -11.54 3.26
C PHE A 145 3.75 -11.36 2.27
N LEU A 146 3.80 -10.20 1.57
CA LEU A 146 4.92 -9.87 0.69
C LEU A 146 6.25 -9.87 1.44
N ASP A 147 6.31 -9.27 2.62
CA ASP A 147 7.55 -9.16 3.38
C ASP A 147 8.11 -10.53 3.81
N ARG A 148 7.24 -11.50 4.10
CA ARG A 148 7.62 -12.82 4.60
C ARG A 148 7.89 -13.86 3.52
N VAL A 149 7.20 -13.76 2.39
CA VAL A 149 7.21 -14.81 1.34
C VAL A 149 8.11 -14.44 0.17
N THR A 150 8.30 -13.14 -0.12
CA THR A 150 9.05 -12.71 -1.29
C THR A 150 10.50 -12.35 -0.99
N ASN A 151 11.36 -12.59 -1.98
CA ASN A 151 12.76 -12.17 -1.97
C ASN A 151 13.09 -11.15 -3.07
N GLN A 152 12.11 -10.86 -3.93
CA GLN A 152 12.22 -9.87 -5.00
C GLN A 152 10.86 -9.20 -5.22
N ILE A 153 10.89 -7.91 -5.50
CA ILE A 153 9.71 -7.11 -5.86
C ILE A 153 9.89 -6.60 -7.29
N LEU A 154 8.85 -6.74 -8.09
CA LEU A 154 8.74 -6.15 -9.42
C LEU A 154 7.66 -5.07 -9.38
N GLU A 155 8.06 -3.82 -9.48
CA GLU A 155 7.14 -2.69 -9.54
C GLU A 155 6.82 -2.35 -11.00
N LEU A 156 5.52 -2.30 -11.32
CA LEU A 156 5.03 -1.79 -12.59
C LEU A 156 4.51 -0.37 -12.37
N ASP A 157 5.19 0.62 -12.94
CA ASP A 157 4.86 2.03 -12.78
C ASP A 157 4.94 2.75 -14.12
N ARG A 158 3.84 3.37 -14.57
CA ARG A 158 3.73 4.17 -15.81
C ARG A 158 4.35 3.47 -17.03
N GLY A 159 4.05 2.18 -17.21
CA GLY A 159 4.54 1.35 -18.32
C GLY A 159 6.01 0.93 -18.20
N LYS A 160 6.69 1.22 -17.09
CA LYS A 160 8.05 0.77 -16.80
C LYS A 160 8.03 -0.30 -15.71
N ALA A 161 8.98 -1.23 -15.78
CA ALA A 161 9.16 -2.28 -14.78
C ALA A 161 10.48 -2.05 -14.02
N TYR A 162 10.39 -1.95 -12.70
CA TYR A 162 11.54 -1.78 -11.80
C TYR A 162 11.69 -3.01 -10.94
N ARG A 163 12.87 -3.61 -10.91
CA ARG A 163 13.16 -4.82 -10.15
C ARG A 163 14.01 -4.50 -8.93
N TYR A 164 13.54 -4.94 -7.76
CA TYR A 164 14.24 -4.80 -6.49
C TYR A 164 14.56 -6.18 -5.92
N HIS A 165 15.81 -6.40 -5.51
CA HIS A 165 16.27 -7.66 -4.93
C HIS A 165 16.15 -7.62 -3.40
N THR A 166 14.93 -7.49 -2.91
CA THR A 166 14.63 -7.35 -1.50
C THR A 166 13.16 -7.75 -1.22
N ASN A 167 12.80 -7.86 0.06
CA ASN A 167 11.42 -7.98 0.53
C ASN A 167 10.68 -6.63 0.47
N TYR A 168 9.45 -6.59 0.99
CA TYR A 168 8.61 -5.38 0.89
C TYR A 168 9.16 -4.20 1.69
N SER A 169 9.69 -4.42 2.89
CA SER A 169 10.28 -3.35 3.72
C SER A 169 11.48 -2.69 3.02
N GLY A 170 12.43 -3.48 2.53
CA GLY A 170 13.57 -2.94 1.79
C GLY A 170 13.19 -2.33 0.43
N TYR A 171 12.09 -2.78 -0.20
CA TYR A 171 11.55 -2.13 -1.40
C TYR A 171 11.10 -0.70 -1.11
N LEU A 172 10.45 -0.44 0.02
CA LEU A 172 10.01 0.91 0.38
C LEU A 172 11.18 1.88 0.49
N GLU A 173 12.27 1.46 1.15
CA GLU A 173 13.49 2.26 1.28
C GLU A 173 14.11 2.58 -0.09
N LEU A 174 14.33 1.55 -0.92
CA LEU A 174 14.90 1.72 -2.25
C LEU A 174 14.01 2.53 -3.20
N LYS A 175 12.69 2.42 -3.05
CA LYS A 175 11.73 3.24 -3.81
C LYS A 175 11.83 4.70 -3.40
N GLU A 176 11.91 5.00 -2.12
CA GLU A 176 12.07 6.36 -1.61
C GLU A 176 13.38 6.98 -2.10
N GLU A 177 14.50 6.26 -2.03
CA GLU A 177 15.78 6.71 -2.59
C GLU A 177 15.68 7.00 -4.10
N ARG A 178 15.03 6.12 -4.87
CA ARG A 178 14.79 6.33 -6.30
C ARG A 178 13.98 7.59 -6.58
N LEU A 179 12.87 7.79 -5.82
CA LEU A 179 12.01 8.96 -5.98
C LEU A 179 12.76 10.25 -5.61
N ASN A 180 13.48 10.25 -4.49
CA ASN A 180 14.30 11.39 -4.07
C ASN A 180 15.37 11.75 -5.11
N SER A 181 16.04 10.75 -5.67
CA SER A 181 17.01 10.93 -6.76
C SER A 181 16.34 11.49 -8.02
N ALA A 182 15.17 11.00 -8.38
CA ALA A 182 14.41 11.48 -9.54
C ALA A 182 13.95 12.93 -9.36
N VAL A 183 13.46 13.30 -8.17
CA VAL A 183 13.07 14.67 -7.82
C VAL A 183 14.28 15.61 -7.87
N ALA A 184 15.42 15.20 -7.32
CA ALA A 184 16.66 15.99 -7.37
C ALA A 184 17.13 16.21 -8.83
N ALA A 185 17.07 15.16 -9.65
CA ALA A 185 17.36 15.26 -11.08
C ALA A 185 16.39 16.20 -11.81
N GLU A 186 15.08 16.13 -11.52
CA GLU A 186 14.08 17.02 -12.12
C GLU A 186 14.29 18.48 -11.71
N ARG A 187 14.65 18.77 -10.45
CA ARG A 187 15.00 20.12 -10.00
C ARG A 187 16.20 20.68 -10.76
N LYS A 188 17.27 19.86 -10.97
CA LYS A 188 18.41 20.23 -11.78
C LYS A 188 17.99 20.55 -13.24
N MET A 189 17.16 19.69 -13.85
CA MET A 189 16.66 19.89 -15.21
C MET A 189 15.75 21.12 -15.34
N ALA A 190 14.91 21.39 -14.33
CA ALA A 190 14.08 22.58 -14.30
C ALA A 190 14.90 23.88 -14.17
N ALA A 191 15.97 23.86 -13.38
CA ALA A 191 16.90 24.98 -13.29
C ALA A 191 17.63 25.25 -14.63
N LEU A 192 18.11 24.20 -15.30
CA LEU A 192 18.69 24.29 -16.64
C LEU A 192 17.68 24.84 -17.66
N TYR A 193 16.44 24.35 -17.64
CA TYR A 193 15.38 24.86 -18.52
C TYR A 193 15.11 26.35 -18.29
N LYS A 194 15.03 26.81 -17.04
CA LYS A 194 14.87 28.24 -16.72
C LYS A 194 16.03 29.08 -17.24
N LYS A 195 17.27 28.59 -17.10
CA LYS A 195 18.49 29.26 -17.61
C LYS A 195 18.46 29.35 -19.15
N ASP A 196 18.12 28.25 -19.80
CA ASP A 196 18.04 28.19 -21.28
C ASP A 196 16.88 29.03 -21.81
N LEU A 197 15.75 29.08 -21.12
CA LEU A 197 14.61 29.95 -21.47
C LEU A 197 14.96 31.41 -21.35
N ALA A 198 15.65 31.83 -20.27
CA ALA A 198 16.09 33.20 -20.08
C ALA A 198 17.11 33.61 -21.16
N TRP A 199 17.98 32.69 -21.62
CA TRP A 199 18.88 32.91 -22.72
C TRP A 199 18.15 33.07 -24.07
N MET A 200 17.17 32.24 -24.36
CA MET A 200 16.31 32.33 -25.55
C MET A 200 15.54 33.65 -25.59
N MET A 201 15.02 34.12 -24.47
CA MET A 201 14.27 35.40 -24.39
C MET A 201 15.13 36.65 -24.60
N ARG A 202 16.43 36.58 -24.30
CA ARG A 202 17.38 37.69 -24.57
C ARG A 202 17.74 37.86 -26.05
N GLY A 203 17.09 37.14 -26.96
CA GLY A 203 17.24 37.31 -28.40
C GLY A 203 18.56 36.75 -28.93
N ALA A 204 18.73 35.45 -28.87
CA ALA A 204 19.87 34.72 -29.44
C ALA A 204 20.00 35.01 -30.93
N ARG A 205 21.03 35.77 -31.34
CA ARG A 205 21.31 36.03 -32.75
C ARG A 205 21.84 34.77 -33.41
N ALA A 206 20.98 34.10 -34.20
CA ALA A 206 21.21 32.80 -34.80
C ALA A 206 22.24 32.80 -35.93
N ARG A 207 23.53 32.70 -35.62
CA ARG A 207 24.59 32.60 -36.66
C ARG A 207 25.71 31.58 -36.44
N SER A 208 25.64 30.72 -35.39
CA SER A 208 26.72 29.72 -35.17
C SER A 208 26.14 28.31 -34.93
N THR A 209 26.96 27.28 -35.23
CA THR A 209 26.64 25.86 -35.05
C THR A 209 26.37 25.53 -33.57
N LYS A 210 27.09 26.19 -32.64
CA LYS A 210 26.88 26.09 -31.18
C LYS A 210 25.46 26.51 -30.76
N GLN A 211 24.85 27.49 -31.44
CA GLN A 211 23.47 27.93 -31.17
C GLN A 211 22.41 26.90 -31.59
N LYS A 212 22.65 26.17 -32.70
CA LYS A 212 21.73 25.08 -33.12
C LYS A 212 21.70 23.96 -32.10
N ALA A 213 22.85 23.55 -31.57
CA ALA A 213 22.95 22.53 -30.53
C ALA A 213 22.23 22.96 -29.22
N HIS A 214 22.35 24.25 -28.84
CA HIS A 214 21.69 24.80 -27.65
C HIS A 214 20.14 24.87 -27.82
N ILE A 215 19.66 25.24 -29.00
CA ILE A 215 18.22 25.23 -29.33
C ILE A 215 17.67 23.79 -29.28
N GLN A 216 18.38 22.82 -29.87
CA GLN A 216 17.96 21.41 -29.83
C GLN A 216 17.92 20.87 -28.39
N ARG A 217 18.91 21.24 -27.55
CA ARG A 217 18.91 20.90 -26.11
C ARG A 217 17.73 21.52 -25.37
N PHE A 218 17.41 22.80 -25.64
CA PHE A 218 16.25 23.48 -25.07
C PHE A 218 14.93 22.82 -25.49
N GLU A 219 14.78 22.47 -26.77
CA GLU A 219 13.60 21.76 -27.27
C GLU A 219 13.45 20.37 -26.62
N ALA A 220 14.55 19.65 -26.44
CA ALA A 220 14.54 18.36 -25.74
C ALA A 220 14.13 18.53 -24.26
N LEU A 221 14.62 19.58 -23.59
CA LEU A 221 14.24 19.92 -22.21
C LEU A 221 12.78 20.41 -22.10
N ALA A 222 12.27 21.12 -23.10
CA ALA A 222 10.89 21.59 -23.15
C ALA A 222 9.88 20.44 -23.35
N ASN A 223 10.24 19.46 -24.19
CA ASN A 223 9.40 18.33 -24.55
C ASN A 223 9.53 17.12 -23.59
N ARG A 224 10.34 17.22 -22.52
CA ARG A 224 10.49 16.13 -21.56
C ARG A 224 9.20 15.95 -20.73
N GLU A 225 8.90 14.72 -20.38
CA GLU A 225 7.91 14.42 -19.36
C GLU A 225 8.36 14.99 -18.01
N LYS A 226 7.62 15.96 -17.50
CA LYS A 226 7.91 16.55 -16.19
C LYS A 226 7.44 15.59 -15.11
N ILE A 227 8.33 15.26 -14.19
CA ILE A 227 7.94 14.58 -12.95
C ILE A 227 7.25 15.65 -12.10
N VAL A 228 5.93 15.52 -11.96
CA VAL A 228 5.16 16.35 -11.03
C VAL A 228 5.47 15.82 -9.63
N GLU A 229 6.07 16.66 -8.78
CA GLU A 229 6.17 16.34 -7.36
C GLU A 229 4.74 16.15 -6.84
N GLU A 230 4.42 14.93 -6.42
CA GLU A 230 3.21 14.68 -5.64
C GLU A 230 3.40 15.44 -4.32
N ARG A 231 2.86 16.66 -4.25
CA ARG A 231 2.77 17.38 -2.98
C ARG A 231 1.98 16.47 -2.05
N GLN A 232 2.63 15.93 -1.04
CA GLN A 232 1.97 15.30 0.10
C GLN A 232 1.19 16.41 0.83
N ILE A 233 0.00 16.70 0.35
CA ILE A 233 -0.91 17.61 1.03
C ILE A 233 -1.49 16.78 2.17
N GLN A 234 -1.14 17.14 3.38
CA GLN A 234 -1.53 16.45 4.60
C GLN A 234 -3.07 16.47 4.73
N LEU A 235 -3.65 15.31 4.93
CA LEU A 235 -5.10 15.11 5.12
C LEU A 235 -5.43 15.21 6.61
N ASP A 236 -5.55 16.42 7.14
CA ASP A 236 -6.07 16.59 8.49
C ASP A 236 -7.58 16.79 8.41
N SER A 237 -8.33 15.87 8.98
CA SER A 237 -9.78 16.00 9.14
C SER A 237 -10.07 16.58 10.50
N LEU A 238 -10.73 17.73 10.56
CA LEU A 238 -11.39 18.15 11.78
C LEU A 238 -12.65 17.31 11.92
N SER A 239 -12.57 16.23 12.71
CA SER A 239 -13.77 15.49 13.12
C SER A 239 -14.76 16.44 13.77
N GLY A 240 -16.03 16.34 13.39
CA GLY A 240 -17.10 17.13 13.99
C GLY A 240 -17.08 17.02 15.52
N ARG A 241 -17.44 18.11 16.22
CA ARG A 241 -17.44 18.17 17.70
C ARG A 241 -18.29 17.02 18.27
N MET A 242 -17.64 16.07 18.97
CA MET A 242 -18.29 14.96 19.63
C MET A 242 -18.77 15.37 21.03
N GLY A 243 -20.04 15.14 21.33
CA GLY A 243 -20.63 15.35 22.67
C GLY A 243 -20.07 14.38 23.71
N ASN A 244 -20.59 14.43 24.93
CA ASN A 244 -20.14 13.53 26.00
C ASN A 244 -20.75 12.12 25.89
N LYS A 245 -21.91 11.97 25.23
CA LYS A 245 -22.52 10.68 24.98
C LYS A 245 -22.04 10.17 23.62
N THR A 246 -21.35 9.04 23.62
CA THR A 246 -20.78 8.40 22.44
C THR A 246 -21.67 7.23 22.00
N ILE A 247 -21.14 6.03 21.85
CA ILE A 247 -21.87 4.80 21.54
C ILE A 247 -21.75 3.88 22.76
N ILE A 248 -22.88 3.39 23.23
CA ILE A 248 -22.97 2.47 24.38
C ILE A 248 -23.64 1.18 23.88
N LEU A 249 -22.97 0.07 24.10
CA LEU A 249 -23.50 -1.28 23.89
C LEU A 249 -23.73 -1.89 25.26
N ASP A 250 -24.94 -2.34 25.55
CA ASP A 250 -25.28 -2.93 26.82
C ASP A 250 -25.92 -4.31 26.63
N GLY A 251 -25.17 -5.37 26.93
CA GLY A 251 -25.59 -6.76 26.89
C GLY A 251 -26.09 -7.25 25.53
N ILE A 252 -25.56 -6.71 24.42
CA ILE A 252 -26.08 -7.06 23.09
C ILE A 252 -25.73 -8.49 22.70
N SER A 253 -26.73 -9.19 22.14
CA SER A 253 -26.58 -10.55 21.63
C SER A 253 -27.28 -10.71 20.29
N LYS A 254 -26.75 -11.58 19.42
CA LYS A 254 -27.33 -11.86 18.10
C LYS A 254 -27.12 -13.31 17.69
N SER A 255 -28.19 -13.91 17.15
CA SER A 255 -28.17 -15.27 16.60
C SER A 255 -28.89 -15.32 15.26
N TYR A 256 -28.48 -16.22 14.38
CA TYR A 256 -29.16 -16.53 13.13
C TYR A 256 -29.31 -18.05 12.97
N HIS A 257 -30.50 -18.49 12.65
CA HIS A 257 -30.83 -19.91 12.42
C HIS A 257 -30.34 -20.86 13.53
N GLY A 258 -30.42 -20.41 14.78
CA GLY A 258 -29.98 -21.19 15.94
C GLY A 258 -28.49 -21.16 16.24
N LYS A 259 -27.67 -20.51 15.37
CA LYS A 259 -26.26 -20.26 15.64
C LYS A 259 -26.08 -18.90 16.31
N THR A 260 -25.58 -18.89 17.54
CA THR A 260 -25.20 -17.65 18.24
C THR A 260 -23.95 -17.06 17.59
N LEU A 261 -24.00 -15.80 17.16
CA LEU A 261 -22.87 -15.08 16.61
C LEU A 261 -22.07 -14.39 17.72
N PHE A 262 -22.79 -13.66 18.59
CA PHE A 262 -22.21 -13.06 19.79
C PHE A 262 -23.25 -12.94 20.87
N ARG A 263 -22.79 -12.93 22.15
CA ARG A 263 -23.66 -12.91 23.33
C ARG A 263 -23.09 -11.95 24.39
N ASP A 264 -24.01 -11.28 25.07
CA ASP A 264 -23.79 -10.45 26.27
C ASP A 264 -22.61 -9.49 26.14
N PHE A 265 -22.48 -8.82 24.96
CA PHE A 265 -21.40 -7.92 24.70
C PHE A 265 -21.75 -6.51 25.18
N THR A 266 -20.96 -6.01 26.14
CA THR A 266 -21.10 -4.68 26.74
C THR A 266 -19.83 -3.88 26.50
N TYR A 267 -19.96 -2.66 25.95
CA TYR A 267 -18.84 -1.75 25.73
C TYR A 267 -19.28 -0.28 25.64
N LEU A 268 -18.52 0.60 26.26
CA LEU A 268 -18.67 2.04 26.15
C LEU A 268 -17.51 2.63 25.31
N PHE A 269 -17.80 3.10 24.13
CA PHE A 269 -16.79 3.72 23.25
C PHE A 269 -16.34 5.08 23.81
N ARG A 270 -15.04 5.26 23.91
CA ARG A 270 -14.41 6.56 24.22
C ARG A 270 -14.20 7.36 22.93
N LYS A 271 -14.09 8.69 23.04
CA LYS A 271 -13.99 9.59 21.88
C LYS A 271 -12.82 9.30 20.93
N THR A 272 -11.76 8.67 21.42
CA THR A 272 -10.54 8.37 20.67
C THR A 272 -10.28 6.88 20.51
N ASP A 273 -11.30 6.05 20.75
CA ASP A 273 -11.13 4.60 20.63
C ASP A 273 -10.84 4.19 19.19
N ARG A 274 -9.81 3.36 19.03
CA ARG A 274 -9.41 2.74 17.78
C ARG A 274 -9.43 1.23 17.95
N VAL A 275 -10.51 0.61 17.47
CA VAL A 275 -10.82 -0.78 17.74
C VAL A 275 -10.75 -1.63 16.49
N GLY A 276 -9.93 -2.68 16.52
CA GLY A 276 -9.89 -3.73 15.52
C GLY A 276 -10.81 -4.89 15.92
N ILE A 277 -11.56 -5.42 14.98
CA ILE A 277 -12.42 -6.58 15.20
C ILE A 277 -11.86 -7.75 14.38
N VAL A 278 -11.49 -8.83 15.07
CA VAL A 278 -10.86 -10.00 14.46
C VAL A 278 -11.66 -11.28 14.76
N GLY A 279 -11.60 -12.23 13.86
CA GLY A 279 -12.28 -13.52 13.99
C GLY A 279 -12.41 -14.24 12.66
N PRO A 280 -12.78 -15.54 12.68
CA PRO A 280 -12.97 -16.34 11.48
C PRO A 280 -14.05 -15.77 10.56
N ASN A 281 -14.06 -16.20 9.31
CA ASN A 281 -15.13 -15.82 8.39
C ASN A 281 -16.46 -16.42 8.84
N GLY A 282 -17.53 -15.60 8.81
CA GLY A 282 -18.88 -16.01 9.24
C GLY A 282 -19.09 -16.08 10.77
N CYS A 283 -18.17 -15.55 11.60
CA CYS A 283 -18.36 -15.47 13.04
C CYS A 283 -19.30 -14.34 13.50
N GLY A 284 -19.60 -13.36 12.62
CA GLY A 284 -20.54 -12.27 12.95
C GLY A 284 -19.92 -10.87 12.99
N LYS A 285 -18.68 -10.67 12.48
CA LYS A 285 -18.00 -9.36 12.48
C LYS A 285 -18.85 -8.25 11.84
N SER A 286 -19.26 -8.42 10.60
CA SER A 286 -20.10 -7.44 9.88
C SER A 286 -21.49 -7.30 10.51
N THR A 287 -22.02 -8.37 11.13
CA THR A 287 -23.30 -8.31 11.87
C THR A 287 -23.18 -7.42 13.11
N LEU A 288 -22.07 -7.52 13.86
CA LEU A 288 -21.79 -6.64 14.99
C LEU A 288 -21.72 -5.18 14.55
N LEU A 289 -21.01 -4.88 13.46
CA LEU A 289 -20.97 -3.53 12.89
C LEU A 289 -22.38 -3.05 12.49
N LYS A 290 -23.16 -3.89 11.82
CA LYS A 290 -24.55 -3.57 11.44
C LYS A 290 -25.47 -3.34 12.65
N CYS A 291 -25.24 -4.02 13.77
CA CYS A 291 -25.93 -3.73 15.03
C CYS A 291 -25.52 -2.36 15.60
N ILE A 292 -24.23 -2.04 15.57
CA ILE A 292 -23.71 -0.75 16.07
C ILE A 292 -24.27 0.43 15.27
N ILE A 293 -24.38 0.33 13.95
CA ILE A 293 -24.97 1.39 13.11
C ILE A 293 -26.50 1.42 13.14
N GLY A 294 -27.14 0.46 13.81
CA GLY A 294 -28.60 0.36 13.89
C GLY A 294 -29.29 -0.24 12.66
N ALA A 295 -28.54 -0.77 11.69
CA ALA A 295 -29.09 -1.44 10.49
C ALA A 295 -29.70 -2.81 10.81
N VAL A 296 -29.22 -3.48 11.85
CA VAL A 296 -29.76 -4.74 12.38
C VAL A 296 -30.03 -4.58 13.86
N GLN A 297 -31.22 -4.98 14.31
CA GLN A 297 -31.54 -4.97 15.74
C GLN A 297 -30.88 -6.18 16.43
N PRO A 298 -30.27 -6.03 17.62
CA PRO A 298 -29.83 -7.14 18.44
C PRO A 298 -31.06 -7.94 18.95
N ASP A 299 -30.87 -9.22 19.26
CA ASP A 299 -31.93 -10.07 19.81
C ASP A 299 -32.17 -9.78 21.29
N SER A 300 -31.11 -9.34 22.00
CA SER A 300 -31.19 -8.84 23.38
C SER A 300 -30.16 -7.74 23.59
N GLY A 301 -30.34 -6.95 24.66
CA GLY A 301 -29.53 -5.79 24.97
C GLY A 301 -29.93 -4.53 24.21
N THR A 302 -29.18 -3.44 24.40
CA THR A 302 -29.49 -2.13 23.80
C THR A 302 -28.26 -1.49 23.21
N VAL A 303 -28.46 -0.73 22.10
CA VAL A 303 -27.47 0.11 21.48
C VAL A 303 -27.90 1.57 21.59
N GLU A 304 -27.16 2.39 22.29
CA GLU A 304 -27.44 3.80 22.41
C GLU A 304 -26.40 4.62 21.66
N ILE A 305 -26.84 5.45 20.72
CA ILE A 305 -25.99 6.33 19.92
C ILE A 305 -26.23 7.79 20.33
N GLY A 306 -25.17 8.53 20.66
CA GLY A 306 -25.26 9.94 21.02
C GLY A 306 -25.76 10.80 19.85
N GLN A 307 -26.57 11.84 20.14
CA GLN A 307 -27.18 12.70 19.12
C GLN A 307 -26.18 13.44 18.23
N THR A 308 -24.95 13.65 18.70
CA THR A 308 -23.88 14.34 17.96
C THR A 308 -23.01 13.38 17.15
N ILE A 309 -23.29 12.09 17.20
CA ILE A 309 -22.55 11.06 16.48
C ILE A 309 -22.95 11.07 15.01
N LYS A 310 -21.94 11.20 14.15
CA LYS A 310 -22.07 11.11 12.70
C LYS A 310 -21.21 9.93 12.23
N ILE A 311 -21.88 8.82 11.91
CA ILE A 311 -21.23 7.58 11.51
C ILE A 311 -20.94 7.62 10.01
N GLY A 312 -19.68 7.39 9.63
CA GLY A 312 -19.28 7.02 8.28
C GLY A 312 -19.07 5.51 8.22
N TYR A 313 -19.87 4.81 7.44
CA TYR A 313 -19.77 3.36 7.27
C TYR A 313 -19.26 3.02 5.88
N PHE A 314 -18.17 2.26 5.82
CA PHE A 314 -17.64 1.69 4.60
C PHE A 314 -17.78 0.17 4.66
N GLY A 315 -18.75 -0.37 3.94
CA GLY A 315 -19.13 -1.79 3.96
C GLY A 315 -18.46 -2.62 2.88
N GLN A 316 -18.66 -3.93 2.92
CA GLN A 316 -18.21 -4.87 1.89
C GLN A 316 -18.95 -4.69 0.56
N GLU A 317 -20.25 -4.41 0.60
CA GLU A 317 -21.05 -4.12 -0.57
C GLU A 317 -20.87 -2.65 -0.95
N ASN A 318 -20.62 -2.37 -2.21
CA ASN A 318 -20.58 -1.00 -2.69
C ASN A 318 -21.96 -0.37 -2.48
N GLU A 319 -22.02 0.81 -1.83
CA GLU A 319 -23.19 1.67 -1.95
C GLU A 319 -23.57 1.78 -3.43
N ALA A 320 -24.87 1.89 -3.71
CA ALA A 320 -25.37 2.01 -5.07
C ALA A 320 -24.74 3.22 -5.78
N LEU A 321 -23.63 2.97 -6.47
CA LEU A 321 -23.00 3.95 -7.35
C LEU A 321 -23.95 4.18 -8.54
N ILE A 322 -24.20 5.43 -8.87
CA ILE A 322 -25.04 5.80 -10.02
C ILE A 322 -24.16 5.72 -11.27
N PRO A 323 -24.36 4.74 -12.18
CA PRO A 323 -23.45 4.50 -13.30
C PRO A 323 -23.27 5.70 -14.23
N ASP A 324 -24.36 6.44 -14.49
CA ASP A 324 -24.43 7.55 -15.44
C ASP A 324 -23.96 8.89 -14.86
N GLU A 325 -23.52 8.90 -13.60
CA GLU A 325 -23.05 10.11 -12.91
C GLU A 325 -21.53 10.27 -13.08
N ARG A 326 -21.06 11.53 -13.07
CA ARG A 326 -19.62 11.82 -13.07
C ARG A 326 -19.04 11.67 -11.69
N VAL A 327 -17.79 11.24 -11.61
CA VAL A 327 -17.04 11.07 -10.36
C VAL A 327 -17.10 12.33 -9.48
N ILE A 328 -16.85 13.50 -10.05
CA ILE A 328 -16.83 14.76 -9.31
C ILE A 328 -18.21 15.17 -8.79
N ASP A 329 -19.25 14.94 -9.57
CA ASP A 329 -20.62 15.31 -9.20
C ASP A 329 -21.10 14.43 -8.06
N PHE A 330 -20.83 13.10 -8.10
CA PHE A 330 -21.11 12.14 -7.04
C PHE A 330 -20.48 12.52 -5.69
N ILE A 331 -19.28 13.10 -5.70
CA ILE A 331 -18.61 13.57 -4.48
C ILE A 331 -19.19 14.92 -4.03
N ARG A 332 -19.48 15.85 -4.95
CA ARG A 332 -20.09 17.16 -4.65
C ARG A 332 -21.46 17.03 -4.02
N ASP A 333 -22.25 16.02 -4.40
CA ASP A 333 -23.55 15.75 -3.78
C ASP A 333 -23.44 15.44 -2.29
N THR A 334 -22.31 14.93 -1.84
CA THR A 334 -22.04 14.71 -0.42
C THR A 334 -21.55 15.98 0.28
N ALA A 335 -20.54 16.64 -0.29
CA ALA A 335 -20.00 17.91 0.18
C ALA A 335 -19.14 18.57 -0.91
N GLU A 336 -19.36 19.86 -1.15
CA GLU A 336 -18.52 20.64 -2.06
C GLU A 336 -17.16 21.01 -1.42
N TYR A 337 -17.14 21.16 -0.09
CA TYR A 337 -15.97 21.49 0.71
C TYR A 337 -15.92 20.66 1.97
N VAL A 338 -14.73 20.26 2.39
CA VAL A 338 -14.46 19.63 3.69
C VAL A 338 -13.53 20.53 4.47
N GLN A 339 -13.86 20.79 5.73
CA GLN A 339 -12.99 21.52 6.61
C GLN A 339 -11.88 20.60 7.14
N THR A 340 -10.64 21.03 6.95
CA THR A 340 -9.44 20.37 7.46
C THR A 340 -8.67 21.33 8.36
N SER A 341 -7.63 20.88 9.07
CA SER A 341 -6.75 21.76 9.87
C SER A 341 -6.10 22.85 9.03
N ASP A 342 -5.81 22.57 7.77
CA ASP A 342 -5.17 23.49 6.82
C ASP A 342 -6.15 24.43 6.13
N GLY A 343 -7.46 24.32 6.43
CA GLY A 343 -8.52 25.14 5.85
C GLY A 343 -9.58 24.36 5.08
N LEU A 344 -10.33 25.05 4.22
CA LEU A 344 -11.36 24.44 3.37
C LEU A 344 -10.71 23.77 2.16
N VAL A 345 -10.96 22.49 2.00
CA VAL A 345 -10.49 21.67 0.86
C VAL A 345 -11.67 21.36 -0.05
N THR A 346 -11.52 21.60 -1.36
CA THR A 346 -12.57 21.37 -2.35
C THR A 346 -12.73 19.86 -2.67
N ALA A 347 -13.91 19.46 -3.14
CA ALA A 347 -14.17 18.12 -3.64
C ALA A 347 -13.15 17.66 -4.71
N SER A 348 -12.80 18.57 -5.64
CA SER A 348 -11.79 18.28 -6.68
C SER A 348 -10.41 17.98 -6.09
N SER A 349 -9.96 18.78 -5.12
CA SER A 349 -8.68 18.52 -4.44
C SER A 349 -8.68 17.22 -3.65
N MET A 350 -9.83 16.85 -3.05
CA MET A 350 -9.96 15.55 -2.39
C MET A 350 -9.95 14.40 -3.39
N CYS A 351 -10.57 14.55 -4.55
CA CYS A 351 -10.49 13.57 -5.65
C CYS A 351 -9.03 13.37 -6.10
N GLU A 352 -8.26 14.45 -6.30
CA GLU A 352 -6.84 14.37 -6.66
C GLU A 352 -6.02 13.63 -5.61
N ARG A 353 -6.25 13.88 -4.32
CA ARG A 353 -5.60 13.17 -3.20
C ARG A 353 -5.90 11.68 -3.20
N PHE A 354 -7.11 11.29 -3.62
CA PHE A 354 -7.52 9.90 -3.81
C PHE A 354 -7.22 9.39 -5.21
N LEU A 355 -6.23 9.97 -5.89
CA LEU A 355 -5.71 9.52 -7.20
C LEU A 355 -6.77 9.52 -8.31
N PHE A 356 -7.76 10.42 -8.25
CA PHE A 356 -8.63 10.75 -9.36
C PHE A 356 -8.11 12.03 -10.01
N ASP A 357 -7.38 11.88 -11.12
CA ASP A 357 -6.87 13.01 -11.89
C ASP A 357 -8.00 13.80 -12.57
N GLY A 358 -7.65 14.92 -13.20
CA GLY A 358 -8.65 15.82 -13.79
C GLY A 358 -9.51 15.15 -14.87
N GLU A 359 -8.99 14.21 -15.67
CA GLU A 359 -9.76 13.47 -16.66
C GLU A 359 -10.71 12.47 -15.99
N MET A 360 -10.21 11.73 -15.00
CA MET A 360 -11.01 10.76 -14.24
C MET A 360 -12.16 11.43 -13.47
N GLN A 361 -11.95 12.64 -12.93
CA GLN A 361 -12.99 13.37 -12.19
C GLN A 361 -14.23 13.67 -13.05
N TYR A 362 -14.04 13.89 -14.35
CA TYR A 362 -15.13 14.18 -15.29
C TYR A 362 -15.62 12.94 -16.06
N SER A 363 -15.03 11.76 -15.82
CA SER A 363 -15.47 10.50 -16.40
C SER A 363 -16.74 9.99 -15.71
N LEU A 364 -17.51 9.14 -16.41
CA LEU A 364 -18.67 8.46 -15.84
C LEU A 364 -18.21 7.32 -14.90
N ILE A 365 -18.94 7.12 -13.82
CA ILE A 365 -18.66 6.07 -12.81
C ILE A 365 -18.67 4.66 -13.42
N GLU A 366 -19.50 4.42 -14.44
CA GLU A 366 -19.54 3.11 -15.13
C GLU A 366 -18.17 2.70 -15.70
N LYS A 367 -17.37 3.67 -16.18
CA LYS A 367 -16.05 3.45 -16.80
C LYS A 367 -14.95 3.10 -15.82
N LEU A 368 -15.20 3.30 -14.52
CA LEU A 368 -14.24 3.00 -13.49
C LEU A 368 -14.09 1.49 -13.28
N SER A 369 -12.87 1.05 -13.03
CA SER A 369 -12.58 -0.31 -12.56
C SER A 369 -13.19 -0.58 -11.17
N GLY A 370 -13.30 -1.86 -10.78
CA GLY A 370 -13.84 -2.24 -9.47
C GLY A 370 -13.09 -1.59 -8.29
N GLY A 371 -11.76 -1.56 -8.34
CA GLY A 371 -10.95 -0.90 -7.32
C GLY A 371 -11.10 0.62 -7.27
N GLU A 372 -11.27 1.28 -8.42
CA GLU A 372 -11.54 2.72 -8.49
C GLU A 372 -12.93 3.04 -7.95
N LYS A 373 -13.94 2.23 -8.26
CA LYS A 373 -15.29 2.35 -7.68
C LYS A 373 -15.26 2.23 -6.16
N ARG A 374 -14.48 1.29 -5.63
CA ARG A 374 -14.32 1.10 -4.20
C ARG A 374 -13.60 2.27 -3.53
N ARG A 375 -12.57 2.81 -4.19
CA ARG A 375 -11.86 4.03 -3.76
C ARG A 375 -12.78 5.26 -3.76
N LEU A 376 -13.65 5.39 -4.76
CA LEU A 376 -14.65 6.45 -4.84
C LEU A 376 -15.67 6.37 -3.69
N ALA A 377 -16.16 5.17 -3.38
CA ALA A 377 -17.06 4.94 -2.26
C ALA A 377 -16.41 5.31 -0.92
N LEU A 378 -15.13 4.95 -0.73
CA LEU A 378 -14.37 5.36 0.45
C LEU A 378 -14.26 6.88 0.55
N LEU A 379 -13.89 7.55 -0.52
CA LEU A 379 -13.79 9.00 -0.59
C LEU A 379 -15.12 9.66 -0.20
N LYS A 380 -16.24 9.17 -0.70
CA LYS A 380 -17.59 9.67 -0.34
C LYS A 380 -17.84 9.61 1.17
N VAL A 381 -17.50 8.48 1.80
CA VAL A 381 -17.66 8.31 3.26
C VAL A 381 -16.83 9.36 4.02
N LEU A 382 -15.59 9.59 3.60
CA LEU A 382 -14.69 10.57 4.24
C LEU A 382 -15.14 12.02 4.00
N MET A 383 -15.67 12.32 2.81
CA MET A 383 -16.25 13.63 2.49
C MET A 383 -17.44 13.98 3.39
N GLY A 384 -18.15 12.99 3.90
CA GLY A 384 -19.19 13.16 4.89
C GLY A 384 -18.72 13.78 6.20
N ALA A 385 -17.42 13.96 6.45
CA ALA A 385 -16.83 14.45 7.70
C ALA A 385 -17.42 13.72 8.94
N PRO A 386 -17.32 12.38 9.02
CA PRO A 386 -17.80 11.62 10.17
C PRO A 386 -16.95 11.89 11.41
N ASN A 387 -17.51 11.65 12.61
CA ASN A 387 -16.75 11.60 13.86
C ASN A 387 -16.65 10.18 14.43
N VAL A 388 -17.35 9.23 13.82
CA VAL A 388 -17.18 7.78 14.02
C VAL A 388 -17.01 7.16 12.64
N LEU A 389 -15.90 6.46 12.42
CA LEU A 389 -15.61 5.79 11.16
C LEU A 389 -15.62 4.27 11.37
N ILE A 390 -16.47 3.59 10.62
CA ILE A 390 -16.61 2.14 10.66
C ILE A 390 -16.21 1.57 9.31
N LEU A 391 -15.16 0.73 9.30
CA LEU A 391 -14.57 0.15 8.11
C LEU A 391 -14.71 -1.37 8.15
N ASP A 392 -15.46 -1.93 7.20
CA ASP A 392 -15.67 -3.39 7.08
C ASP A 392 -14.87 -3.92 5.89
N GLU A 393 -13.73 -4.57 6.17
CA GLU A 393 -12.74 -5.08 5.23
C GLU A 393 -12.27 -4.01 4.20
N PRO A 394 -11.76 -2.86 4.66
CA PRO A 394 -11.34 -1.78 3.76
C PRO A 394 -10.15 -2.16 2.90
N THR A 395 -9.36 -3.14 3.33
CA THR A 395 -8.14 -3.58 2.65
C THR A 395 -8.42 -4.45 1.42
N ASN A 396 -9.62 -5.03 1.32
CA ASN A 396 -10.02 -5.79 0.15
C ASN A 396 -10.25 -4.84 -1.03
N ASP A 397 -9.68 -5.19 -2.19
CA ASP A 397 -9.84 -4.46 -3.47
C ASP A 397 -9.27 -3.03 -3.51
N LEU A 398 -8.64 -2.54 -2.44
CA LEU A 398 -7.88 -1.28 -2.46
C LEU A 398 -6.40 -1.55 -2.77
N ASP A 399 -5.79 -0.70 -3.58
CA ASP A 399 -4.37 -0.77 -3.83
C ASP A 399 -3.54 -0.20 -2.67
N ILE A 400 -2.27 -0.56 -2.63
CA ILE A 400 -1.34 -0.18 -1.54
C ILE A 400 -1.26 1.35 -1.37
N GLN A 401 -1.34 2.12 -2.47
CA GLN A 401 -1.28 3.59 -2.40
C GLN A 401 -2.54 4.17 -1.76
N THR A 402 -3.71 3.67 -2.14
CA THR A 402 -4.99 4.07 -1.50
C THR A 402 -5.01 3.68 -0.02
N LEU A 403 -4.45 2.50 0.34
CA LEU A 403 -4.32 2.09 1.73
C LEU A 403 -3.40 3.03 2.52
N GLN A 404 -2.29 3.48 1.94
CA GLN A 404 -1.41 4.46 2.57
C GLN A 404 -2.13 5.79 2.81
N ILE A 405 -2.89 6.29 1.82
CA ILE A 405 -3.70 7.50 1.96
C ILE A 405 -4.73 7.35 3.10
N LEU A 406 -5.40 6.20 3.18
CA LEU A 406 -6.35 5.90 4.25
C LEU A 406 -5.66 5.84 5.62
N GLU A 407 -4.52 5.19 5.73
CA GLU A 407 -3.72 5.10 6.95
C GLU A 407 -3.30 6.49 7.43
N ASP A 408 -2.75 7.32 6.54
CA ASP A 408 -2.34 8.70 6.85
C ASP A 408 -3.53 9.58 7.28
N TYR A 409 -4.71 9.35 6.70
CA TYR A 409 -5.94 9.98 7.14
C TYR A 409 -6.34 9.51 8.55
N LEU A 410 -6.30 8.20 8.80
CA LEU A 410 -6.66 7.61 10.08
C LEU A 410 -5.70 8.02 11.20
N ASP A 411 -4.41 8.17 10.93
CA ASP A 411 -3.42 8.63 11.92
C ASP A 411 -3.80 9.99 12.52
N ARG A 412 -4.42 10.86 11.74
CA ARG A 412 -4.83 12.21 12.13
C ARG A 412 -6.31 12.34 12.48
N PHE A 413 -7.07 11.26 12.30
CA PHE A 413 -8.49 11.26 12.60
C PHE A 413 -8.73 11.30 14.11
N ALA A 414 -9.41 12.35 14.60
CA ALA A 414 -9.61 12.57 16.03
C ALA A 414 -10.92 11.94 16.58
N GLY A 415 -11.57 11.05 15.83
CA GLY A 415 -12.82 10.37 16.20
C GLY A 415 -12.63 8.91 16.57
N ILE A 416 -13.75 8.22 16.74
CA ILE A 416 -13.79 6.78 16.99
C ILE A 416 -13.57 6.04 15.66
N VAL A 417 -12.70 5.03 15.66
CA VAL A 417 -12.42 4.16 14.51
C VAL A 417 -12.73 2.72 14.88
N LEU A 418 -13.61 2.07 14.12
CA LEU A 418 -13.86 0.63 14.20
C LEU A 418 -13.45 0.01 12.86
N VAL A 419 -12.61 -1.02 12.92
CA VAL A 419 -12.09 -1.69 11.73
C VAL A 419 -12.29 -3.19 11.85
N VAL A 420 -12.89 -3.79 10.83
CA VAL A 420 -12.78 -5.22 10.56
C VAL A 420 -11.77 -5.38 9.44
N SER A 421 -10.69 -6.08 9.67
CA SER A 421 -9.69 -6.38 8.63
C SER A 421 -8.94 -7.67 8.93
N HIS A 422 -8.46 -8.32 7.87
CA HIS A 422 -7.51 -9.42 7.93
C HIS A 422 -6.07 -8.97 7.65
N ASP A 423 -5.88 -7.71 7.25
CA ASP A 423 -4.56 -7.10 7.06
C ASP A 423 -3.94 -6.73 8.42
N ARG A 424 -2.95 -7.52 8.82
CA ARG A 424 -2.25 -7.38 10.10
C ARG A 424 -1.48 -6.07 10.20
N TYR A 425 -0.86 -5.64 9.10
CA TYR A 425 -0.09 -4.39 9.04
C TYR A 425 -0.99 -3.18 9.24
N PHE A 426 -2.16 -3.19 8.59
CA PHE A 426 -3.17 -2.15 8.73
C PHE A 426 -3.71 -2.09 10.16
N LEU A 427 -4.07 -3.24 10.74
CA LEU A 427 -4.55 -3.29 12.12
C LEU A 427 -3.49 -2.80 13.10
N ASP A 428 -2.24 -3.24 12.97
CA ASP A 428 -1.16 -2.87 13.90
C ASP A 428 -0.87 -1.36 13.89
N ARG A 429 -0.99 -0.71 12.72
CA ARG A 429 -0.82 0.74 12.57
C ARG A 429 -1.99 1.55 13.11
N VAL A 430 -3.23 1.09 12.86
CA VAL A 430 -4.44 1.92 13.02
C VAL A 430 -5.09 1.74 14.39
N VAL A 431 -5.05 0.52 14.97
CA VAL A 431 -5.84 0.20 16.16
C VAL A 431 -5.00 0.13 17.43
N THR A 432 -5.64 0.46 18.56
CA THR A 432 -5.04 0.40 19.90
C THR A 432 -5.74 -0.60 20.80
N ARG A 433 -6.77 -1.28 20.29
CA ARG A 433 -7.54 -2.31 20.98
C ARG A 433 -8.11 -3.31 19.99
N ILE A 434 -8.14 -4.58 20.37
CA ILE A 434 -8.70 -5.67 19.56
C ILE A 434 -9.90 -6.28 20.26
N PHE A 435 -11.00 -6.50 19.51
CA PHE A 435 -12.11 -7.35 19.89
C PHE A 435 -12.03 -8.66 19.11
N ALA A 436 -11.73 -9.74 19.79
CA ALA A 436 -11.57 -11.06 19.21
C ALA A 436 -12.80 -11.92 19.46
N PHE A 437 -13.45 -12.39 18.41
CA PHE A 437 -14.53 -13.35 18.49
C PHE A 437 -14.02 -14.70 18.97
N GLN A 438 -14.73 -15.31 19.94
CA GLN A 438 -14.43 -16.63 20.49
C GLN A 438 -15.43 -17.68 19.98
N SER A 439 -15.06 -18.95 20.06
CA SER A 439 -15.90 -20.07 19.63
C SER A 439 -17.23 -20.17 20.38
N ASP A 440 -17.25 -19.68 21.62
CA ASP A 440 -18.44 -19.68 22.48
C ASP A 440 -19.38 -18.49 22.24
N GLY A 441 -19.08 -17.62 21.29
CA GLY A 441 -19.83 -16.41 20.98
C GLY A 441 -19.55 -15.22 21.89
N THR A 442 -18.56 -15.28 22.78
CA THR A 442 -18.09 -14.13 23.54
C THR A 442 -17.07 -13.32 22.74
N LEU A 443 -16.90 -12.03 23.07
CA LEU A 443 -15.85 -11.19 22.52
C LEU A 443 -14.79 -10.92 23.59
N TRP A 444 -13.57 -11.32 23.31
CA TRP A 444 -12.46 -10.99 24.16
C TRP A 444 -11.87 -9.63 23.77
N GLN A 445 -11.56 -8.81 24.78
CA GLN A 445 -10.99 -7.49 24.59
C GLN A 445 -9.50 -7.54 24.95
N SER A 446 -8.63 -7.22 24.00
CA SER A 446 -7.19 -7.06 24.21
C SER A 446 -6.81 -5.59 24.01
N GLU A 447 -5.98 -5.05 24.90
CA GLU A 447 -5.36 -3.75 24.69
C GLU A 447 -4.12 -3.92 23.83
N GLY A 448 -3.80 -2.89 23.01
CA GLY A 448 -2.69 -2.90 22.07
C GLY A 448 -3.07 -3.19 20.64
N GLY A 449 -2.05 -3.23 19.75
CA GLY A 449 -2.19 -3.55 18.33
C GLY A 449 -2.36 -5.05 18.08
N TYR A 450 -2.32 -5.43 16.81
CA TYR A 450 -2.49 -6.83 16.41
C TYR A 450 -1.32 -7.73 16.86
N MET A 451 -0.10 -7.22 16.87
CA MET A 451 1.08 -7.96 17.30
C MET A 451 1.04 -8.26 18.80
N GLU A 452 0.69 -7.27 19.64
CA GLU A 452 0.52 -7.44 21.09
C GLU A 452 -0.63 -8.42 21.41
N TYR A 453 -1.74 -8.34 20.65
CA TYR A 453 -2.81 -9.32 20.74
C TYR A 453 -2.31 -10.74 20.50
N ARG A 454 -1.47 -10.97 19.49
CA ARG A 454 -0.88 -12.28 19.20
C ARG A 454 0.05 -12.79 20.29
N GLU A 455 0.88 -11.90 20.85
CA GLU A 455 1.74 -12.23 21.97
C GLU A 455 0.92 -12.68 23.19
N HIS A 456 -0.12 -11.95 23.53
CA HIS A 456 -1.05 -12.33 24.60
C HIS A 456 -1.75 -13.67 24.34
N CYS A 457 -2.08 -13.99 23.10
CA CYS A 457 -2.62 -15.30 22.74
C CYS A 457 -1.59 -16.42 22.96
N GLY A 458 -0.32 -16.20 22.60
CA GLY A 458 0.77 -17.14 22.80
C GLY A 458 1.08 -17.41 24.28
N GLU A 459 1.15 -16.35 25.10
CA GLU A 459 1.42 -16.45 26.55
C GLU A 459 0.30 -17.14 27.34
N THR A 460 -0.95 -16.88 26.97
CA THR A 460 -2.10 -17.43 27.68
C THR A 460 -2.49 -18.84 27.21
N GLY A 461 -1.78 -19.40 26.22
CA GLY A 461 -2.12 -20.68 25.60
C GLY A 461 -3.48 -20.66 24.90
N ARG A 462 -4.04 -19.47 24.73
CA ARG A 462 -5.32 -19.19 24.11
C ARG A 462 -5.11 -18.92 22.64
N ASP A 463 -4.87 -19.96 21.88
CA ASP A 463 -4.99 -19.90 20.41
C ASP A 463 -6.49 -19.91 20.07
N LEU A 464 -7.16 -18.82 20.50
CA LEU A 464 -8.61 -18.73 20.64
C LEU A 464 -9.37 -18.67 19.31
N LEU A 465 -8.67 -18.37 18.24
CA LEU A 465 -9.24 -18.31 16.89
C LEU A 465 -9.15 -19.65 16.16
N PHE A 466 -8.45 -20.68 16.70
CA PHE A 466 -7.95 -21.79 15.88
C PHE A 466 -8.03 -23.20 16.52
N ARG A 467 -8.68 -23.38 17.66
CA ARG A 467 -8.93 -24.73 18.18
C ARG A 467 -10.27 -25.25 17.65
N GLU A 468 -10.19 -26.22 16.74
CA GLU A 468 -11.26 -27.19 16.53
C GLU A 468 -11.45 -27.99 17.82
N GLU A 469 -12.68 -28.14 18.27
CA GLU A 469 -13.08 -29.19 19.22
C GLU A 469 -12.76 -30.55 18.59
N GLY A 470 -11.71 -31.21 19.05
CA GLY A 470 -11.41 -32.56 18.67
C GLY A 470 -9.94 -32.92 18.50
N ARG A 471 -9.11 -32.69 19.50
CA ARG A 471 -7.97 -33.57 19.81
C ARG A 471 -7.61 -33.44 21.28
N ASP A 472 -7.95 -34.53 21.98
CA ASP A 472 -7.60 -34.74 23.38
C ASP A 472 -6.10 -34.63 23.64
N SER A 473 -5.86 -33.94 24.72
CA SER A 473 -4.63 -33.82 25.49
C SER A 473 -3.92 -35.14 25.78
N SER A 474 -2.65 -35.21 25.46
CA SER A 474 -1.67 -35.88 26.32
C SER A 474 -0.26 -35.48 25.95
N ALA A 475 0.33 -34.59 26.74
CA ALA A 475 1.74 -34.67 27.15
C ALA A 475 2.02 -33.56 28.17
N GLN A 476 2.25 -34.04 29.32
CA GLN A 476 2.70 -33.49 30.58
C GLN A 476 3.86 -32.48 30.49
N GLU A 477 3.70 -31.53 31.40
CA GLU A 477 4.69 -30.89 32.28
C GLU A 477 6.15 -31.37 32.21
N ASN A 478 7.05 -30.39 32.19
CA ASN A 478 8.13 -30.26 33.18
C ASN A 478 8.88 -28.92 32.99
N SER A 479 8.74 -28.12 33.97
CA SER A 479 9.67 -27.66 35.03
C SER A 479 10.70 -26.63 34.61
N ALA A 480 10.48 -25.45 35.13
CA ALA A 480 11.25 -24.74 36.18
C ALA A 480 12.72 -24.44 35.91
N GLY A 481 13.07 -23.18 36.08
CA GLY A 481 14.44 -22.78 36.34
C GLY A 481 14.69 -21.28 36.17
N THR A 482 14.31 -20.51 37.12
CA THR A 482 15.00 -19.42 37.84
C THR A 482 16.24 -18.78 37.21
N GLY A 483 16.28 -17.45 37.26
CA GLY A 483 17.54 -16.71 37.22
C GLY A 483 17.41 -15.20 37.12
N LYS A 484 17.42 -14.55 38.23
CA LYS A 484 17.41 -13.14 38.61
C LYS A 484 18.48 -12.24 37.97
N SER A 485 18.12 -10.95 37.98
CA SER A 485 18.90 -9.75 38.33
C SER A 485 19.79 -9.15 37.23
N GLY A 486 19.73 -7.87 36.98
CA GLY A 486 20.03 -6.74 37.77
C GLY A 486 19.99 -5.44 36.96
N VAL A 487 19.42 -4.44 37.55
CA VAL A 487 19.54 -3.02 37.21
C VAL A 487 20.93 -2.52 37.65
N PRO A 488 21.50 -1.51 37.00
CA PRO A 488 21.58 -0.27 37.74
C PRO A 488 21.27 1.02 36.97
N GLU A 489 20.71 1.92 37.75
CA GLU A 489 20.49 3.33 37.55
C GLU A 489 21.77 4.16 37.44
N GLY A 490 21.57 5.38 37.00
CA GLY A 490 22.39 6.56 37.28
C GLY A 490 22.64 7.37 36.02
N GLY A 491 22.33 8.61 35.82
CA GLY A 491 21.96 9.68 36.71
C GLY A 491 22.43 10.98 36.09
N ASN A 492 21.58 12.00 36.12
CA ASN A 492 21.85 13.46 36.18
C ASN A 492 22.75 14.11 35.09
N SER A 493 22.53 15.28 34.57
CA SER A 493 21.92 16.53 35.09
C SER A 493 21.95 17.63 34.03
N SER A 494 20.91 18.41 34.04
CA SER A 494 20.81 19.88 34.02
C SER A 494 21.63 20.76 33.09
N GLY A 495 20.94 21.72 32.49
CA GLY A 495 21.54 23.00 32.08
C GLY A 495 20.65 23.85 31.20
N LYS A 496 19.82 24.68 31.80
CA LYS A 496 19.15 25.81 31.18
C LYS A 496 20.13 26.74 30.49
N GLN A 497 19.81 27.28 29.34
CA GLN A 497 19.85 28.75 29.20
C GLN A 497 19.13 29.23 27.94
N ASN A 498 18.11 29.98 28.20
CA ASN A 498 17.35 30.85 27.32
C ASN A 498 18.23 32.05 26.92
N ARG A 499 18.42 32.29 25.62
CA ARG A 499 18.89 33.60 25.15
C ARG A 499 18.13 33.99 23.90
N GLN A 500 17.31 35.01 24.06
CA GLN A 500 16.73 35.82 23.01
C GLN A 500 17.81 36.22 21.99
N ASN A 501 17.60 35.92 20.72
CA ASN A 501 18.42 36.46 19.65
C ASN A 501 17.58 37.46 18.83
N ARG A 502 17.99 38.70 18.92
CA ARG A 502 17.63 39.81 18.03
C ARG A 502 17.98 39.41 16.60
N VAL A 503 17.02 39.60 15.71
CA VAL A 503 17.17 39.47 14.26
C VAL A 503 18.26 40.44 13.78
N ARG A 504 19.43 39.95 13.41
CA ARG A 504 20.45 40.69 12.64
C ARG A 504 20.18 40.36 11.16
N LYS A 505 20.01 41.41 10.34
CA LYS A 505 19.99 41.32 8.87
C LYS A 505 21.24 40.53 8.43
N LYS A 506 21.04 39.37 7.84
CA LYS A 506 22.13 38.57 7.24
C LYS A 506 22.52 39.25 5.93
N LYS A 507 23.81 39.59 5.80
CA LYS A 507 24.46 39.90 4.53
C LYS A 507 25.25 38.64 4.13
N LEU A 508 25.41 38.40 2.82
CA LEU A 508 26.33 37.39 2.32
C LEU A 508 27.73 37.57 2.96
N SER A 509 28.34 36.45 3.33
CA SER A 509 29.73 36.47 3.77
C SER A 509 30.59 36.95 2.63
N PHE A 510 31.66 37.68 2.93
CA PHE A 510 32.63 38.18 1.90
C PHE A 510 33.27 37.03 1.11
N SER A 511 33.38 35.83 1.70
CA SER A 511 33.83 34.63 1.03
C SER A 511 32.82 34.10 0.03
N ASP A 512 31.52 34.07 0.41
CA ASP A 512 30.44 33.56 -0.44
C ASP A 512 30.22 34.50 -1.66
N GLN A 513 30.37 35.80 -1.47
CA GLN A 513 30.24 36.75 -2.56
C GLN A 513 31.38 36.61 -3.60
N ARG A 514 32.62 36.38 -3.15
CA ARG A 514 33.77 36.15 -4.01
C ARG A 514 33.70 34.79 -4.71
N GLU A 515 33.19 33.79 -4.01
CA GLU A 515 32.95 32.45 -4.58
C GLU A 515 31.85 32.51 -5.66
N TYR A 516 30.78 33.26 -5.43
CA TYR A 516 29.67 33.45 -6.36
C TYR A 516 30.13 34.15 -7.68
N GLU A 517 31.09 35.07 -7.60
CA GLU A 517 31.64 35.76 -8.78
C GLU A 517 32.53 34.85 -9.68
N HIS A 518 33.18 33.83 -9.09
CA HIS A 518 34.13 32.97 -9.82
C HIS A 518 33.61 31.55 -10.13
N ILE A 519 32.58 31.10 -9.43
CA ILE A 519 32.08 29.71 -9.54
C ILE A 519 31.52 29.42 -10.95
N GLU A 520 31.00 30.42 -11.66
CA GLU A 520 30.52 30.26 -13.04
C GLU A 520 31.68 29.97 -14.01
N GLU A 521 32.84 30.62 -13.84
CA GLU A 521 34.02 30.36 -14.65
C GLU A 521 34.64 28.99 -14.39
N GLU A 522 34.61 28.53 -13.11
CA GLU A 522 35.05 27.18 -12.73
C GLU A 522 34.17 26.09 -13.31
N ILE A 523 32.83 26.29 -13.27
CA ILE A 523 31.85 25.35 -13.86
C ILE A 523 32.05 25.26 -15.37
N GLU A 524 32.25 26.39 -16.07
CA GLU A 524 32.47 26.41 -17.51
C GLU A 524 33.78 25.69 -17.91
N ALA A 525 34.84 25.84 -17.11
CA ALA A 525 36.11 25.13 -17.32
C ALA A 525 35.99 23.62 -17.13
N LEU A 526 35.23 23.17 -16.11
CA LEU A 526 34.99 21.76 -15.85
C LEU A 526 34.09 21.13 -16.93
N GLU A 527 33.06 21.84 -17.42
CA GLU A 527 32.21 21.39 -18.52
C GLU A 527 33.03 21.22 -19.83
N GLN A 528 33.94 22.14 -20.12
CA GLN A 528 34.81 22.04 -21.30
C GLN A 528 35.76 20.84 -21.18
N LYS A 529 36.30 20.58 -19.98
CA LYS A 529 37.17 19.44 -19.74
C LYS A 529 36.41 18.10 -19.84
N SER A 530 35.22 18.02 -19.32
CA SER A 530 34.38 16.81 -19.45
C SER A 530 34.03 16.51 -20.92
N ALA A 531 33.69 17.53 -21.71
CA ALA A 531 33.42 17.37 -23.13
C ALA A 531 34.67 16.97 -23.96
N GLU A 532 35.85 17.41 -23.53
CA GLU A 532 37.12 17.02 -24.18
C GLU A 532 37.49 15.57 -23.86
N LEU A 533 37.28 15.14 -22.62
CA LEU A 533 37.47 13.75 -22.21
C LEU A 533 36.47 12.80 -22.92
N GLU A 534 35.22 13.22 -23.15
CA GLU A 534 34.25 12.46 -23.93
C GLU A 534 34.68 12.22 -25.36
N LYS A 535 35.25 13.25 -26.00
CA LYS A 535 35.83 13.14 -27.34
C LYS A 535 37.06 12.22 -27.37
N GLN A 536 37.90 12.29 -26.34
CA GLN A 536 39.08 11.41 -26.22
C GLN A 536 38.66 9.94 -25.98
N MET A 537 37.53 9.68 -25.30
CA MET A 537 36.95 8.34 -25.15
C MET A 537 36.46 7.78 -26.50
N GLU A 538 35.86 8.61 -27.35
CA GLU A 538 35.44 8.20 -28.70
C GLU A 538 36.68 7.86 -29.58
N GLU A 539 37.77 8.63 -29.47
CA GLU A 539 39.01 8.40 -30.20
C GLU A 539 39.78 7.15 -29.68
N ALA A 540 39.65 6.84 -28.39
CA ALA A 540 40.30 5.70 -27.73
C ALA A 540 39.46 4.41 -27.70
N ALA A 541 38.36 4.35 -28.44
CA ALA A 541 37.37 3.25 -28.38
C ALA A 541 37.96 1.85 -28.66
N THR A 542 39.13 1.73 -29.26
CA THR A 542 39.82 0.46 -29.56
C THR A 542 40.91 0.10 -28.55
N ASP A 543 41.29 0.99 -27.65
CA ASP A 543 42.37 0.78 -26.66
C ASP A 543 41.78 0.72 -25.23
N TYR A 544 41.53 -0.51 -24.74
CA TYR A 544 40.91 -0.75 -23.45
C TYR A 544 41.67 -0.15 -22.24
N GLY A 545 43.01 -0.09 -22.31
CA GLY A 545 43.81 0.46 -21.20
C GLY A 545 43.62 1.98 -21.08
N ARG A 546 43.69 2.65 -22.22
CA ARG A 546 43.54 4.10 -22.31
C ARG A 546 42.09 4.57 -22.08
N LEU A 547 41.13 3.78 -22.52
CA LEU A 547 39.72 4.04 -22.27
C LEU A 547 39.38 4.01 -20.77
N ALA A 548 39.95 3.07 -20.00
CA ALA A 548 39.74 2.97 -18.56
C ALA A 548 40.33 4.16 -17.78
N GLU A 549 41.50 4.67 -18.20
CA GLU A 549 42.11 5.86 -17.59
C GLU A 549 41.28 7.12 -17.86
N ILE A 550 40.88 7.34 -19.12
CA ILE A 550 40.06 8.50 -19.52
C ILE A 550 38.67 8.44 -18.85
N SER A 551 38.07 7.25 -18.74
CA SER A 551 36.78 7.06 -18.05
C SER A 551 36.85 7.46 -16.57
N ARG A 552 37.95 7.09 -15.90
CA ARG A 552 38.17 7.46 -14.50
C ARG A 552 38.38 8.97 -14.32
N GLU A 553 39.15 9.59 -15.24
CA GLU A 553 39.38 11.04 -15.22
C GLU A 553 38.09 11.82 -15.53
N LYS A 554 37.21 11.26 -16.38
CA LYS A 554 35.90 11.82 -16.66
C LYS A 554 35.01 11.74 -15.42
N GLU A 555 34.93 10.58 -14.74
CA GLU A 555 34.15 10.42 -13.49
C GLU A 555 34.61 11.40 -12.40
N GLU A 556 35.91 11.60 -12.22
CA GLU A 556 36.45 12.56 -11.25
C GLU A 556 36.12 14.02 -11.65
N THR A 557 36.12 14.33 -12.94
CA THR A 557 35.79 15.66 -13.45
C THR A 557 34.30 15.95 -13.33
N ASP A 558 33.44 14.96 -13.64
CA ASP A 558 31.97 15.05 -13.50
C ASP A 558 31.55 15.16 -12.01
N ALA A 559 32.23 14.46 -11.11
CA ALA A 559 31.99 14.58 -9.66
C ALA A 559 32.33 15.99 -9.13
N ARG A 560 33.45 16.59 -9.60
CA ARG A 560 33.83 17.97 -9.25
C ARG A 560 32.85 18.99 -9.85
N LEU A 561 32.39 18.75 -11.06
CA LEU A 561 31.38 19.59 -11.72
C LEU A 561 30.08 19.58 -10.93
N ASP A 562 29.64 18.41 -10.46
CA ASP A 562 28.43 18.25 -9.62
C ASP A 562 28.58 18.97 -8.26
N GLU A 563 29.74 18.90 -7.63
CA GLU A 563 30.02 19.60 -6.37
C GLU A 563 29.94 21.14 -6.55
N ARG A 564 30.54 21.67 -7.62
CA ARG A 564 30.51 23.11 -7.91
C ARG A 564 29.14 23.61 -8.35
N LEU A 565 28.37 22.81 -9.09
CA LEU A 565 26.99 23.12 -9.44
C LEU A 565 26.08 23.16 -8.19
N ASN A 566 26.25 22.22 -7.27
CA ASN A 566 25.48 22.23 -6.01
C ASN A 566 25.81 23.48 -5.18
N ARG A 567 27.07 23.82 -5.08
CA ARG A 567 27.51 25.04 -4.35
C ARG A 567 27.00 26.34 -4.99
N TYR A 568 26.95 26.40 -6.31
CA TYR A 568 26.36 27.54 -7.03
C TYR A 568 24.86 27.69 -6.74
N ILE A 569 24.12 26.58 -6.67
CA ILE A 569 22.70 26.61 -6.33
C ILE A 569 22.48 27.12 -4.90
N GLU A 570 23.28 26.65 -3.93
CA GLU A 570 23.21 27.14 -2.54
C GLU A 570 23.46 28.64 -2.44
N LEU A 571 24.45 29.14 -3.18
CA LEU A 571 24.76 30.58 -3.19
C LEU A 571 23.65 31.39 -3.86
N GLN A 572 23.01 30.86 -4.93
CA GLN A 572 21.87 31.51 -5.56
C GLN A 572 20.64 31.59 -4.63
N GLU A 573 20.34 30.50 -3.92
CA GLU A 573 19.23 30.48 -2.95
C GLU A 573 19.47 31.50 -1.83
N LEU A 574 20.70 31.62 -1.35
CA LEU A 574 21.08 32.63 -0.36
C LEU A 574 20.91 34.06 -0.88
N VAL A 575 21.25 34.33 -2.14
CA VAL A 575 21.06 35.65 -2.79
C VAL A 575 19.57 35.95 -2.94
N GLU A 576 18.76 34.99 -3.41
CA GLU A 576 17.31 35.18 -3.56
C GLU A 576 16.60 35.39 -2.19
N GLU A 577 17.02 34.67 -1.14
CA GLU A 577 16.48 34.90 0.21
C GLU A 577 16.79 36.30 0.75
N LEU A 578 17.98 36.79 0.45
CA LEU A 578 18.39 38.16 0.84
C LEU A 578 17.67 39.24 0.03
N GLU A 579 17.38 39.01 -1.24
CA GLU A 579 16.58 39.94 -2.06
C GLU A 579 15.10 39.96 -1.67
N LYS A 580 14.54 38.85 -1.22
CA LYS A 580 13.15 38.75 -0.70
C LYS A 580 12.99 39.40 0.69
N GLN A 581 14.10 39.60 1.43
CA GLN A 581 14.10 40.23 2.77
C GLN A 581 14.43 41.77 2.74
N ASN A 582 14.80 42.32 1.59
CA ASN A 582 14.99 43.76 1.38
C ASN A 582 13.80 44.40 0.69
#